data_14ae79cabf0da573b5f18be4436de62e
#
_entry.id   14ae79cabf0da573b5f18be4436de62e
#
_cell.length_a   1.000
_cell.length_b   1.000
_cell.length_c   1.000
_cell.angle_alpha   90.00
_cell.angle_beta   90.00
_cell.angle_gamma   90.00
#
_symmetry.space_group_name_H-M   'P 1'
#
loop_
_entity.id
_entity.type
_entity.pdbx_description
1 polymer ?
#
loop_
_entity_poly.entity_id
_entity_poly.type
_entity_poly.pdbx_seq_one_letter_code
_entity_poly.pdbx_strand_id
1 'polypeptide(L)'
;MKWIALAAVLALPACAAELKPKTVGAFDRYIRETEQRLADSKIFLWADESADRARRAKAGEVVVEPFHGKAVFEVPDGLVHDWVGSVFIPGATLQRTLAMAQDYDHHKDVYQPDVIDSRVVSHTGNDFHIYLRLLKKKVITVVLASAHDVKYTPLDKIRWRSVSRTTKIAEVEKAGKPEEREKPPGTDEGFLWKLNSYWRFEERDGGTWLECEAISLTRDIPTGPGWLVQPIIRDLPKESLANALRLTRAALAK
;
A
#
# COMPACT_ATOMS: atom_id res chain seq x y z
N MET A 1 48.79 10.62 -23.79
CA MET A 1 48.45 9.58 -22.78
C MET A 1 47.11 9.93 -22.18
N LYS A 2 46.01 9.22 -22.59
CA LYS A 2 44.67 9.44 -22.07
C LYS A 2 44.44 8.42 -20.93
N TRP A 3 44.24 8.91 -19.73
CA TRP A 3 43.89 8.11 -18.56
C TRP A 3 42.40 7.76 -18.65
N ILE A 4 42.07 6.50 -18.89
CA ILE A 4 40.70 5.98 -18.78
C ILE A 4 40.53 5.60 -17.29
N ALA A 5 39.77 6.42 -16.57
CA ALA A 5 39.34 6.08 -15.22
C ALA A 5 38.30 4.97 -15.30
N LEU A 6 38.67 3.76 -14.95
CA LEU A 6 37.79 2.63 -14.81
C LEU A 6 37.00 2.80 -13.53
N ALA A 7 35.74 3.27 -13.63
CA ALA A 7 34.83 3.30 -12.50
C ALA A 7 34.43 1.87 -12.15
N ALA A 8 35.05 1.29 -11.14
CA ALA A 8 34.63 0.04 -10.56
C ALA A 8 33.26 0.25 -9.89
N VAL A 9 32.20 -0.23 -10.53
CA VAL A 9 30.89 -0.39 -9.90
C VAL A 9 31.04 -1.50 -8.85
N LEU A 10 31.21 -1.09 -7.60
CA LEU A 10 31.13 -1.99 -6.45
C LEU A 10 29.69 -2.54 -6.40
N ALA A 11 29.51 -3.74 -6.92
CA ALA A 11 28.32 -4.55 -6.65
C ALA A 11 28.37 -4.91 -5.15
N LEU A 12 27.68 -4.12 -4.33
CA LEU A 12 27.44 -4.47 -2.93
C LEU A 12 26.71 -5.81 -2.91
N PRO A 13 27.13 -6.80 -2.12
CA PRO A 13 26.36 -8.00 -1.93
C PRO A 13 25.02 -7.58 -1.31
N ALA A 14 23.94 -7.72 -2.08
CA ALA A 14 22.60 -7.60 -1.55
C ALA A 14 22.41 -8.77 -0.57
N CYS A 15 22.49 -8.49 0.72
CA CYS A 15 22.17 -9.48 1.74
C CYS A 15 20.67 -9.73 1.69
N ALA A 16 20.27 -10.90 1.20
CA ALA A 16 18.89 -11.37 1.29
C ALA A 16 18.37 -11.21 2.73
N ALA A 17 17.16 -10.67 2.85
CA ALA A 17 16.53 -10.44 4.13
C ALA A 17 15.46 -11.51 4.37
N GLU A 18 15.74 -12.46 5.25
CA GLU A 18 14.79 -13.51 5.59
C GLU A 18 13.71 -12.98 6.53
N LEU A 19 12.44 -13.18 6.14
CA LEU A 19 11.29 -12.89 6.99
C LEU A 19 11.17 -13.96 8.09
N LYS A 20 11.55 -13.60 9.32
CA LYS A 20 11.59 -14.53 10.45
C LYS A 20 10.21 -14.70 11.13
N PRO A 21 9.92 -15.88 11.72
CA PRO A 21 8.64 -16.11 12.44
C PRO A 21 8.36 -15.09 13.54
N LYS A 22 9.38 -14.61 14.26
CA LYS A 22 9.21 -13.58 15.30
C LYS A 22 8.75 -12.23 14.73
N THR A 23 9.24 -11.87 13.53
CA THR A 23 8.85 -10.65 12.81
C THR A 23 7.40 -10.74 12.35
N VAL A 24 7.02 -11.88 11.77
CA VAL A 24 5.62 -12.18 11.38
C VAL A 24 4.71 -12.11 12.60
N GLY A 25 5.07 -12.76 13.70
CA GLY A 25 4.26 -12.77 14.91
C GLY A 25 4.06 -11.37 15.53
N ALA A 26 5.07 -10.49 15.42
CA ALA A 26 4.95 -9.10 15.87
C ALA A 26 4.01 -8.30 14.94
N PHE A 27 4.13 -8.46 13.62
CA PHE A 27 3.23 -7.86 12.66
C PHE A 27 1.79 -8.32 12.87
N ASP A 28 1.56 -9.62 12.99
CA ASP A 28 0.22 -10.19 13.19
C ASP A 28 -0.43 -9.69 14.49
N ARG A 29 0.36 -9.43 15.53
CA ARG A 29 -0.15 -8.80 16.76
C ARG A 29 -0.59 -7.37 16.50
N TYR A 30 0.24 -6.58 15.82
CA TYR A 30 -0.10 -5.21 15.43
C TYR A 30 -1.40 -5.16 14.62
N ILE A 31 -1.55 -6.08 13.66
CA ILE A 31 -2.76 -6.19 12.83
C ILE A 31 -3.99 -6.53 13.69
N ARG A 32 -3.90 -7.48 14.62
CA ARG A 32 -5.03 -7.80 15.51
C ARG A 32 -5.45 -6.61 16.37
N GLU A 33 -4.50 -5.87 16.93
CA GLU A 33 -4.76 -4.66 17.72
C GLU A 33 -5.42 -3.58 16.86
N THR A 34 -4.95 -3.39 15.62
CA THR A 34 -5.58 -2.48 14.65
C THR A 34 -7.01 -2.89 14.32
N GLU A 35 -7.24 -4.17 13.99
CA GLU A 35 -8.57 -4.66 13.64
C GLU A 35 -9.56 -4.57 14.81
N GLN A 36 -9.09 -4.80 16.05
CA GLN A 36 -9.90 -4.59 17.25
C GLN A 36 -10.26 -3.10 17.41
N ARG A 37 -9.30 -2.19 17.28
CA ARG A 37 -9.53 -0.75 17.32
C ARG A 37 -10.55 -0.30 16.26
N LEU A 38 -10.41 -0.79 15.03
CA LEU A 38 -11.33 -0.49 13.93
C LEU A 38 -12.75 -1.02 14.18
N ALA A 39 -12.86 -2.16 14.88
CA ALA A 39 -14.15 -2.73 15.26
C ALA A 39 -14.83 -1.95 16.40
N ASP A 40 -14.04 -1.46 17.35
CA ASP A 40 -14.54 -0.74 18.53
C ASP A 40 -14.79 0.75 18.26
N SER A 41 -14.28 1.29 17.15
CA SER A 41 -14.41 2.71 16.80
C SER A 41 -15.86 3.11 16.59
N LYS A 42 -16.30 4.16 17.29
CA LYS A 42 -17.62 4.79 17.10
C LYS A 42 -17.63 5.77 15.92
N ILE A 43 -16.46 6.24 15.49
CA ILE A 43 -16.27 7.15 14.38
C ILE A 43 -15.90 6.31 13.16
N PHE A 44 -16.69 6.42 12.10
CA PHE A 44 -16.47 5.60 10.91
C PHE A 44 -15.26 6.06 10.09
N LEU A 45 -15.15 7.36 9.84
CA LEU A 45 -14.01 7.92 9.10
C LEU A 45 -13.02 8.57 10.06
N TRP A 46 -11.74 8.25 9.92
CA TRP A 46 -10.64 8.93 10.61
C TRP A 46 -10.63 10.44 10.34
N ALA A 47 -11.07 10.88 9.15
CA ALA A 47 -11.21 12.29 8.83
C ALA A 47 -12.11 13.03 9.83
N ASP A 48 -13.15 12.38 10.35
CA ASP A 48 -14.11 12.99 11.28
C ASP A 48 -13.60 13.14 12.72
N GLU A 49 -12.47 12.52 13.06
CA GLU A 49 -11.80 12.71 14.35
C GLU A 49 -11.16 14.11 14.50
N SER A 50 -11.04 14.87 13.38
CA SER A 50 -10.45 16.21 13.35
C SER A 50 -11.19 17.12 12.38
N ALA A 51 -11.75 18.21 12.89
CA ALA A 51 -12.42 19.22 12.06
C ALA A 51 -11.49 19.82 10.99
N ASP A 52 -10.20 20.00 11.29
CA ASP A 52 -9.21 20.47 10.30
C ASP A 52 -8.99 19.45 9.19
N ARG A 53 -8.83 18.20 9.55
CA ARG A 53 -8.65 17.09 8.61
C ARG A 53 -9.83 16.95 7.66
N ALA A 54 -11.05 16.94 8.21
CA ALA A 54 -12.28 16.88 7.43
C ALA A 54 -12.41 18.10 6.49
N ARG A 55 -12.10 19.30 6.97
CA ARG A 55 -12.14 20.54 6.17
C ARG A 55 -11.14 20.46 4.99
N ARG A 56 -9.91 20.04 5.22
CA ARG A 56 -8.86 19.92 4.20
C ARG A 56 -9.24 18.88 3.14
N ALA A 57 -9.67 17.69 3.56
CA ALA A 57 -10.11 16.64 2.64
C ALA A 57 -11.32 17.10 1.81
N LYS A 58 -12.32 17.77 2.43
CA LYS A 58 -13.49 18.33 1.73
C LYS A 58 -13.10 19.43 0.73
N ALA A 59 -12.07 20.22 1.02
CA ALA A 59 -11.53 21.22 0.11
C ALA A 59 -10.73 20.62 -1.07
N GLY A 60 -10.57 19.30 -1.10
CA GLY A 60 -9.93 18.56 -2.18
C GLY A 60 -8.48 18.17 -1.95
N GLU A 61 -7.96 18.39 -0.75
CA GLU A 61 -6.66 17.87 -0.36
C GLU A 61 -6.70 16.35 -0.17
N VAL A 62 -5.66 15.65 -0.60
CA VAL A 62 -5.41 14.27 -0.19
C VAL A 62 -4.64 14.33 1.12
N VAL A 63 -5.35 14.15 2.22
CA VAL A 63 -4.77 14.21 3.56
C VAL A 63 -4.18 12.86 3.90
N VAL A 64 -2.86 12.78 4.14
CA VAL A 64 -2.18 11.54 4.56
C VAL A 64 -1.28 11.85 5.75
N GLU A 65 -1.53 11.17 6.85
CA GLU A 65 -0.82 11.36 8.11
C GLU A 65 -0.41 9.98 8.69
N PRO A 66 0.66 9.94 9.52
CA PRO A 66 0.95 8.74 10.28
C PRO A 66 -0.16 8.50 11.29
N PHE A 67 -0.57 7.25 11.44
CA PHE A 67 -1.56 6.92 12.45
C PHE A 67 -1.01 7.24 13.85
N HIS A 68 -1.77 7.96 14.66
CA HIS A 68 -1.35 8.45 16.00
C HIS A 68 -0.01 9.21 16.04
N GLY A 69 0.35 9.90 14.94
CA GLY A 69 1.57 10.74 14.89
C GLY A 69 2.87 9.96 14.73
N LYS A 70 2.85 8.63 14.68
CA LYS A 70 4.03 7.79 14.47
C LYS A 70 3.79 6.84 13.29
N ALA A 71 4.61 6.99 12.24
CA ALA A 71 4.46 6.23 11.00
C ALA A 71 5.19 4.88 11.00
N VAL A 72 6.23 4.73 11.81
CA VAL A 72 7.14 3.58 11.76
C VAL A 72 7.33 3.01 13.15
N PHE A 73 7.08 1.73 13.28
CA PHE A 73 7.23 0.97 14.52
C PHE A 73 8.28 -0.13 14.31
N GLU A 74 9.28 -0.17 15.17
CA GLU A 74 10.29 -1.22 15.16
C GLU A 74 9.69 -2.52 15.69
N VAL A 75 9.94 -3.60 14.94
CA VAL A 75 9.65 -4.98 15.33
C VAL A 75 10.93 -5.79 15.19
N PRO A 76 11.02 -6.99 15.77
CA PRO A 76 12.21 -7.81 15.59
C PRO A 76 12.57 -8.01 14.11
N ASP A 77 13.74 -7.57 13.68
CA ASP A 77 14.28 -7.64 12.32
C ASP A 77 13.42 -6.97 11.24
N GLY A 78 12.59 -5.98 11.60
CA GLY A 78 11.71 -5.32 10.62
C GLY A 78 11.07 -4.03 11.11
N LEU A 79 10.34 -3.40 10.20
CA LEU A 79 9.61 -2.16 10.45
C LEU A 79 8.16 -2.32 10.02
N VAL A 80 7.24 -1.94 10.89
CA VAL A 80 5.82 -1.77 10.55
C VAL A 80 5.60 -0.30 10.20
N HIS A 81 5.00 -0.04 9.04
CA HIS A 81 4.60 1.29 8.61
C HIS A 81 3.09 1.38 8.68
N ASP A 82 2.56 2.42 9.31
CA ASP A 82 1.13 2.65 9.46
C ASP A 82 0.79 4.09 9.05
N TRP A 83 0.08 4.18 7.93
CA TRP A 83 -0.36 5.44 7.34
C TRP A 83 -1.85 5.41 7.08
N VAL A 84 -2.52 6.50 7.43
CA VAL A 84 -3.92 6.69 7.12
C VAL A 84 -4.08 7.91 6.21
N GLY A 85 -4.98 7.79 5.23
CA GLY A 85 -5.27 8.89 4.32
C GLY A 85 -6.73 8.97 3.97
N SER A 86 -7.20 10.19 3.71
CA SER A 86 -8.58 10.48 3.34
C SER A 86 -8.66 11.48 2.20
N VAL A 87 -9.69 11.35 1.37
CA VAL A 87 -10.02 12.28 0.30
C VAL A 87 -11.53 12.34 0.10
N PHE A 88 -12.05 13.52 -0.21
CA PHE A 88 -13.43 13.70 -0.66
C PHE A 88 -13.49 13.78 -2.19
N ILE A 89 -14.46 13.09 -2.79
CA ILE A 89 -14.68 13.02 -4.23
C ILE A 89 -16.06 13.60 -4.53
N PRO A 90 -16.16 14.89 -4.86
CA PRO A 90 -17.43 15.54 -5.11
C PRO A 90 -18.14 14.94 -6.33
N GLY A 91 -19.45 14.73 -6.23
CA GLY A 91 -20.28 14.18 -7.31
C GLY A 91 -20.14 12.68 -7.54
N ALA A 92 -19.21 12.00 -6.89
CA ALA A 92 -19.09 10.54 -6.97
C ALA A 92 -20.14 9.88 -6.08
N THR A 93 -20.86 8.88 -6.62
CA THR A 93 -21.73 8.01 -5.83
C THR A 93 -20.94 6.86 -5.22
N LEU A 94 -21.44 6.30 -4.12
CA LEU A 94 -20.87 5.09 -3.51
C LEU A 94 -20.82 3.94 -4.51
N GLN A 95 -21.89 3.73 -5.28
CA GLN A 95 -21.94 2.67 -6.28
C GLN A 95 -20.84 2.80 -7.33
N ARG A 96 -20.62 4.01 -7.88
CA ARG A 96 -19.57 4.26 -8.87
C ARG A 96 -18.18 4.08 -8.27
N THR A 97 -17.99 4.52 -7.02
CA THR A 97 -16.72 4.36 -6.30
C THR A 97 -16.40 2.90 -6.03
N LEU A 98 -17.38 2.11 -5.59
CA LEU A 98 -17.23 0.68 -5.37
C LEU A 98 -16.99 -0.08 -6.69
N ALA A 99 -17.71 0.26 -7.77
CA ALA A 99 -17.50 -0.36 -9.07
C ALA A 99 -16.06 -0.18 -9.55
N MET A 100 -15.50 1.03 -9.42
CA MET A 100 -14.09 1.29 -9.74
C MET A 100 -13.12 0.55 -8.81
N ALA A 101 -13.39 0.54 -7.49
CA ALA A 101 -12.52 -0.11 -6.51
C ALA A 101 -12.46 -1.64 -6.67
N GLN A 102 -13.52 -2.25 -7.21
CA GLN A 102 -13.63 -3.68 -7.46
C GLN A 102 -13.16 -4.11 -8.86
N ASP A 103 -12.93 -3.15 -9.75
CA ASP A 103 -12.48 -3.39 -11.12
C ASP A 103 -10.96 -3.61 -11.19
N TYR A 104 -10.49 -4.66 -10.53
CA TYR A 104 -9.07 -4.97 -10.41
C TYR A 104 -8.38 -5.23 -11.75
N ASP A 105 -9.09 -5.66 -12.79
CA ASP A 105 -8.51 -5.89 -14.11
C ASP A 105 -8.01 -4.59 -14.77
N HIS A 106 -8.60 -3.43 -14.36
CA HIS A 106 -8.24 -2.10 -14.84
C HIS A 106 -7.46 -1.23 -13.83
N HIS A 107 -7.08 -1.76 -12.67
CA HIS A 107 -6.24 -1.01 -11.73
C HIS A 107 -4.91 -0.57 -12.35
N LYS A 108 -4.34 -1.37 -13.24
CA LYS A 108 -3.13 -1.02 -14.02
C LYS A 108 -3.31 0.21 -14.92
N ASP A 109 -4.55 0.54 -15.33
CA ASP A 109 -4.84 1.70 -16.17
C ASP A 109 -5.07 2.96 -15.32
N VAL A 110 -5.57 2.76 -14.08
CA VAL A 110 -5.90 3.84 -13.15
C VAL A 110 -4.69 4.25 -12.30
N TYR A 111 -3.93 3.28 -11.78
CA TYR A 111 -2.89 3.50 -10.76
C TYR A 111 -1.48 3.55 -11.34
N GLN A 112 -1.32 3.95 -12.60
CA GLN A 112 0.00 4.18 -13.17
C GLN A 112 0.72 5.36 -12.49
N PRO A 113 2.06 5.29 -12.38
CA PRO A 113 2.96 4.18 -12.76
C PRO A 113 3.13 3.11 -11.68
N ASP A 114 2.45 3.22 -10.54
CA ASP A 114 2.66 2.37 -9.36
C ASP A 114 2.18 0.93 -9.55
N VAL A 115 1.11 0.73 -10.33
CA VAL A 115 0.58 -0.58 -10.70
C VAL A 115 0.79 -0.77 -12.20
N ILE A 116 1.58 -1.78 -12.58
CA ILE A 116 1.95 -2.07 -13.98
C ILE A 116 1.27 -3.31 -14.55
N ASP A 117 0.68 -4.15 -13.70
CA ASP A 117 -0.24 -5.21 -14.07
C ASP A 117 -1.19 -5.49 -12.90
N SER A 118 -2.42 -5.87 -13.22
CA SER A 118 -3.45 -6.16 -12.22
C SER A 118 -4.53 -7.06 -12.81
N ARG A 119 -5.08 -7.95 -11.99
CA ARG A 119 -6.20 -8.80 -12.40
C ARG A 119 -6.93 -9.42 -11.23
N VAL A 120 -8.19 -9.75 -11.45
CA VAL A 120 -8.93 -10.69 -10.62
C VAL A 120 -8.42 -12.10 -10.92
N VAL A 121 -8.03 -12.85 -9.89
CA VAL A 121 -7.69 -14.27 -9.99
C VAL A 121 -8.95 -15.11 -9.82
N SER A 122 -9.75 -14.76 -8.81
CA SER A 122 -11.09 -15.33 -8.58
C SER A 122 -11.90 -14.40 -7.70
N HIS A 123 -13.22 -14.47 -7.78
CA HIS A 123 -14.10 -13.80 -6.82
C HIS A 123 -15.40 -14.57 -6.58
N THR A 124 -15.99 -14.40 -5.40
CA THR A 124 -17.31 -14.90 -5.06
C THR A 124 -18.03 -13.81 -4.26
N GLY A 125 -19.09 -13.24 -4.86
CA GLY A 125 -19.78 -12.10 -4.25
C GLY A 125 -18.81 -10.93 -3.99
N ASN A 126 -18.64 -10.58 -2.74
CA ASN A 126 -17.78 -9.47 -2.28
C ASN A 126 -16.37 -9.92 -1.83
N ASP A 127 -16.03 -11.16 -1.98
CA ASP A 127 -14.71 -11.72 -1.66
C ASP A 127 -13.90 -11.93 -2.94
N PHE A 128 -12.73 -11.30 -3.04
CA PHE A 128 -11.85 -11.32 -4.20
C PHE A 128 -10.49 -11.90 -3.85
N HIS A 129 -9.95 -12.71 -4.75
CA HIS A 129 -8.52 -13.03 -4.80
C HIS A 129 -7.92 -12.31 -6.00
N ILE A 130 -6.93 -11.45 -5.77
CA ILE A 130 -6.39 -10.56 -6.80
C ILE A 130 -4.88 -10.68 -6.91
N TYR A 131 -4.37 -10.33 -8.08
CA TYR A 131 -2.96 -10.16 -8.36
C TYR A 131 -2.67 -8.71 -8.72
N LEU A 132 -1.59 -8.16 -8.14
CA LEU A 132 -1.04 -6.85 -8.49
C LEU A 132 0.45 -6.96 -8.76
N ARG A 133 0.90 -6.28 -9.80
CA ARG A 133 2.31 -6.07 -10.07
C ARG A 133 2.65 -4.61 -9.84
N LEU A 134 3.48 -4.37 -8.83
CA LEU A 134 3.81 -3.03 -8.37
C LEU A 134 5.19 -2.62 -8.87
N LEU A 135 5.31 -1.37 -9.32
CA LEU A 135 6.58 -0.75 -9.70
C LEU A 135 6.89 0.39 -8.75
N LYS A 136 8.05 0.33 -8.10
CA LYS A 136 8.54 1.39 -7.24
C LYS A 136 9.88 1.91 -7.75
N LYS A 137 9.94 3.20 -8.06
CA LYS A 137 11.14 3.89 -8.56
C LYS A 137 11.53 5.01 -7.59
N LYS A 138 12.70 4.87 -7.00
CA LYS A 138 13.38 5.90 -6.21
C LYS A 138 14.87 5.90 -6.61
N VAL A 139 15.78 5.65 -5.69
CA VAL A 139 17.21 5.47 -5.97
C VAL A 139 17.44 4.19 -6.79
N ILE A 140 16.68 3.16 -6.50
CA ILE A 140 16.63 1.90 -7.27
C ILE A 140 15.21 1.63 -7.77
N THR A 141 15.10 0.72 -8.74
CA THR A 141 13.81 0.25 -9.23
C THR A 141 13.52 -1.12 -8.63
N VAL A 142 12.35 -1.25 -8.00
CA VAL A 142 11.86 -2.51 -7.43
C VAL A 142 10.53 -2.86 -8.11
N VAL A 143 10.42 -4.11 -8.57
CA VAL A 143 9.17 -4.68 -9.07
C VAL A 143 8.74 -5.77 -8.11
N LEU A 144 7.49 -5.71 -7.66
CA LEU A 144 6.88 -6.67 -6.74
C LEU A 144 5.69 -7.34 -7.41
N ALA A 145 5.62 -8.67 -7.33
CA ALA A 145 4.44 -9.46 -7.63
C ALA A 145 3.72 -9.77 -6.32
N SER A 146 2.44 -9.43 -6.21
CA SER A 146 1.67 -9.63 -4.99
C SER A 146 0.31 -10.25 -5.27
N ALA A 147 -0.15 -11.11 -4.36
CA ALA A 147 -1.49 -11.65 -4.33
C ALA A 147 -2.18 -11.22 -3.02
N HIS A 148 -3.48 -10.93 -3.10
CA HIS A 148 -4.24 -10.44 -1.96
C HIS A 148 -5.60 -11.11 -1.89
N ASP A 149 -6.06 -11.35 -0.68
CA ASP A 149 -7.46 -11.61 -0.37
C ASP A 149 -8.12 -10.30 0.04
N VAL A 150 -9.20 -9.94 -0.64
CA VAL A 150 -9.94 -8.70 -0.39
C VAL A 150 -11.39 -9.01 -0.13
N LYS A 151 -11.92 -8.48 0.97
CA LYS A 151 -13.34 -8.61 1.34
C LYS A 151 -14.00 -7.26 1.44
N TYR A 152 -15.08 -7.05 0.69
CA TYR A 152 -15.97 -5.90 0.82
C TYR A 152 -17.17 -6.24 1.70
N THR A 153 -17.53 -5.32 2.59
CA THR A 153 -18.64 -5.50 3.53
C THR A 153 -19.54 -4.26 3.52
N PRO A 154 -20.82 -4.37 3.10
CA PRO A 154 -21.78 -3.31 3.29
C PRO A 154 -22.08 -3.15 4.79
N LEU A 155 -22.14 -1.91 5.26
CA LEU A 155 -22.58 -1.59 6.62
C LEU A 155 -24.02 -1.08 6.61
N ASP A 156 -24.34 -0.23 5.62
CA ASP A 156 -25.68 0.28 5.35
C ASP A 156 -25.76 0.79 3.89
N LYS A 157 -26.77 1.63 3.59
CA LYS A 157 -27.01 2.14 2.23
C LYS A 157 -25.94 3.10 1.72
N ILE A 158 -25.21 3.78 2.63
CA ILE A 158 -24.24 4.82 2.29
C ILE A 158 -22.82 4.50 2.74
N ARG A 159 -22.59 3.41 3.52
CA ARG A 159 -21.29 3.05 4.05
C ARG A 159 -20.89 1.63 3.72
N TRP A 160 -19.67 1.50 3.23
CA TRP A 160 -19.00 0.22 2.99
C TRP A 160 -17.58 0.25 3.56
N ARG A 161 -17.05 -0.92 3.83
CA ARG A 161 -15.62 -1.11 4.13
C ARG A 161 -15.05 -2.23 3.29
N SER A 162 -13.74 -2.21 3.06
CA SER A 162 -13.03 -3.39 2.58
C SER A 162 -11.76 -3.62 3.38
N VAL A 163 -11.36 -4.88 3.45
CA VAL A 163 -10.11 -5.32 4.05
C VAL A 163 -9.36 -6.11 3.01
N SER A 164 -8.13 -5.71 2.73
CA SER A 164 -7.21 -6.42 1.84
C SER A 164 -6.03 -6.92 2.65
N ARG A 165 -5.67 -8.18 2.50
CA ARG A 165 -4.49 -8.81 3.12
C ARG A 165 -3.65 -9.51 2.07
N THR A 166 -2.35 -9.25 2.08
CA THR A 166 -1.45 -10.00 1.20
C THR A 166 -1.39 -11.47 1.59
N THR A 167 -1.55 -12.34 0.61
CA THR A 167 -1.29 -13.77 0.73
C THR A 167 0.10 -14.15 0.24
N LYS A 168 0.62 -13.38 -0.73
CA LYS A 168 1.97 -13.53 -1.27
C LYS A 168 2.54 -12.17 -1.68
N ILE A 169 3.83 -11.97 -1.43
CA ILE A 169 4.65 -10.92 -2.06
C ILE A 169 5.97 -11.55 -2.47
N ALA A 170 6.43 -11.24 -3.68
CA ALA A 170 7.76 -11.63 -4.18
C ALA A 170 8.37 -10.46 -4.95
N GLU A 171 9.67 -10.23 -4.76
CA GLU A 171 10.43 -9.35 -5.63
C GLU A 171 10.65 -10.02 -6.98
N VAL A 172 10.58 -9.23 -8.06
CA VAL A 172 10.79 -9.71 -9.42
C VAL A 172 12.17 -9.28 -9.89
N GLU A 173 13.04 -10.25 -10.11
CA GLU A 173 14.34 -9.98 -10.70
C GLU A 173 14.30 -9.99 -12.24
N LYS A 174 15.18 -9.19 -12.85
CA LYS A 174 15.27 -8.99 -14.29
C LYS A 174 13.95 -8.58 -14.95
N ALA A 175 13.13 -7.78 -14.23
CA ALA A 175 11.83 -7.34 -14.68
C ALA A 175 11.88 -6.75 -16.10
N GLY A 176 11.00 -7.21 -17.01
CA GLY A 176 10.94 -6.82 -18.42
C GLY A 176 11.98 -7.49 -19.33
N LYS A 177 12.74 -8.48 -18.84
CA LYS A 177 13.71 -9.26 -19.62
C LYS A 177 13.23 -10.70 -19.83
N PRO A 178 13.75 -11.45 -20.83
CA PRO A 178 13.36 -12.85 -21.04
C PRO A 178 13.59 -13.76 -19.84
N GLU A 179 14.58 -13.45 -18.98
CA GLU A 179 14.92 -14.21 -17.78
C GLU A 179 14.20 -13.71 -16.52
N GLU A 180 13.12 -12.97 -16.72
CA GLU A 180 12.32 -12.47 -15.60
C GLU A 180 11.76 -13.61 -14.76
N ARG A 181 11.90 -13.50 -13.43
CA ARG A 181 11.32 -14.43 -12.47
C ARG A 181 11.07 -13.78 -11.12
N GLU A 182 10.14 -14.33 -10.39
CA GLU A 182 9.99 -14.00 -8.97
C GLU A 182 11.16 -14.61 -8.19
N LYS A 183 11.71 -13.84 -7.25
CA LYS A 183 12.72 -14.37 -6.31
C LYS A 183 12.08 -15.45 -5.43
N PRO A 184 12.81 -16.54 -5.14
CA PRO A 184 12.36 -17.55 -4.18
C PRO A 184 12.11 -16.94 -2.80
N PRO A 185 11.17 -17.48 -2.00
CA PRO A 185 10.96 -17.03 -0.63
C PRO A 185 12.25 -17.02 0.18
N GLY A 186 12.48 -15.96 0.97
CA GLY A 186 13.67 -15.79 1.81
C GLY A 186 14.93 -15.31 1.06
N THR A 187 14.82 -15.03 -0.25
CA THR A 187 15.95 -14.49 -1.05
C THR A 187 15.73 -13.06 -1.52
N ASP A 188 14.62 -12.43 -1.09
CA ASP A 188 14.30 -11.04 -1.39
C ASP A 188 15.10 -10.06 -0.52
N GLU A 189 15.04 -8.76 -0.90
CA GLU A 189 15.70 -7.68 -0.17
C GLU A 189 14.86 -7.15 0.99
N GLY A 190 13.63 -7.63 1.15
CA GLY A 190 12.71 -7.22 2.19
C GLY A 190 12.13 -5.81 2.02
N PHE A 191 12.02 -5.32 0.79
CA PHE A 191 11.41 -4.01 0.54
C PHE A 191 9.92 -3.98 0.91
N LEU A 192 9.24 -5.11 0.80
CA LEU A 192 7.87 -5.29 1.26
C LEU A 192 7.60 -6.78 1.49
N TRP A 193 7.28 -7.16 2.73
CA TRP A 193 6.93 -8.54 3.09
C TRP A 193 5.44 -8.75 3.26
N LYS A 194 4.73 -7.74 3.81
CA LYS A 194 3.29 -7.77 4.03
C LYS A 194 2.69 -6.40 3.76
N LEU A 195 1.45 -6.39 3.29
CA LEU A 195 0.65 -5.20 3.13
C LEU A 195 -0.81 -5.53 3.42
N ASN A 196 -1.36 -4.91 4.45
CA ASN A 196 -2.79 -4.91 4.72
C ASN A 196 -3.34 -3.52 4.48
N SER A 197 -4.55 -3.43 3.93
CA SER A 197 -5.22 -2.14 3.78
C SER A 197 -6.69 -2.24 4.18
N TYR A 198 -7.15 -1.18 4.84
CA TYR A 198 -8.49 -1.04 5.39
C TYR A 198 -9.13 0.16 4.75
N TRP A 199 -10.02 -0.08 3.78
CA TRP A 199 -10.71 0.98 3.06
C TRP A 199 -12.09 1.24 3.67
N ARG A 200 -12.51 2.51 3.68
CA ARG A 200 -13.81 2.97 4.09
C ARG A 200 -14.38 3.90 3.04
N PHE A 201 -15.63 3.70 2.72
CA PHE A 201 -16.38 4.40 1.70
C PHE A 201 -17.65 4.94 2.34
N GLU A 202 -17.89 6.23 2.25
CA GLU A 202 -19.12 6.85 2.75
C GLU A 202 -19.65 7.89 1.77
N GLU A 203 -20.89 7.69 1.30
CA GLU A 203 -21.59 8.67 0.46
C GLU A 203 -22.32 9.68 1.34
N ARG A 204 -21.84 10.91 1.35
CA ARG A 204 -22.44 12.05 2.04
C ARG A 204 -21.93 13.37 1.46
N ASP A 205 -22.52 14.48 1.83
CA ASP A 205 -22.10 15.82 1.42
C ASP A 205 -22.09 16.06 -0.11
N GLY A 206 -22.89 15.30 -0.87
CA GLY A 206 -22.91 15.40 -2.33
C GLY A 206 -21.71 14.75 -3.03
N GLY A 207 -21.12 13.75 -2.43
CA GLY A 207 -20.01 12.97 -2.99
C GLY A 207 -19.68 11.76 -2.15
N THR A 208 -18.52 11.16 -2.41
CA THR A 208 -18.01 10.02 -1.64
C THR A 208 -16.73 10.40 -0.88
N TRP A 209 -16.74 10.17 0.41
CA TRP A 209 -15.56 10.14 1.24
C TRP A 209 -14.88 8.79 1.09
N LEU A 210 -13.61 8.82 0.76
CA LEU A 210 -12.76 7.65 0.62
C LEU A 210 -11.60 7.73 1.58
N GLU A 211 -11.41 6.69 2.35
CA GLU A 211 -10.34 6.59 3.34
C GLU A 211 -9.64 5.25 3.27
N CYS A 212 -8.35 5.24 3.51
CA CYS A 212 -7.56 4.01 3.60
C CYS A 212 -6.53 4.12 4.72
N GLU A 213 -6.48 3.13 5.58
CA GLU A 213 -5.35 2.84 6.46
C GLU A 213 -4.54 1.71 5.85
N ALA A 214 -3.25 1.97 5.58
CA ALA A 214 -2.34 1.04 4.93
C ALA A 214 -1.22 0.67 5.91
N ILE A 215 -1.12 -0.62 6.23
CA ILE A 215 -0.14 -1.16 7.17
C ILE A 215 0.75 -2.14 6.44
N SER A 216 2.05 -1.84 6.39
CA SER A 216 3.03 -2.68 5.70
C SER A 216 4.15 -3.12 6.63
N LEU A 217 4.74 -4.26 6.30
CA LEU A 217 5.93 -4.81 6.95
C LEU A 217 7.07 -4.84 5.95
N THR A 218 8.20 -4.25 6.33
CA THR A 218 9.45 -4.25 5.57
C THR A 218 10.59 -4.76 6.45
N ARG A 219 11.75 -5.05 5.86
CA ARG A 219 12.98 -5.23 6.63
C ARG A 219 13.31 -3.95 7.42
N ASP A 220 14.14 -4.09 8.43
CA ASP A 220 14.85 -2.97 9.04
C ASP A 220 15.86 -2.34 8.06
N ILE A 221 16.30 -1.11 8.35
CA ILE A 221 17.30 -0.43 7.52
C ILE A 221 18.68 -0.99 7.85
N PRO A 222 19.38 -1.61 6.87
CA PRO A 222 20.71 -2.15 7.11
C PRO A 222 21.68 -1.08 7.59
N THR A 223 22.59 -1.46 8.48
CA THR A 223 23.75 -0.63 8.84
C THR A 223 24.68 -0.43 7.64
N GLY A 224 25.45 0.63 7.61
CA GLY A 224 26.34 0.96 6.49
C GLY A 224 25.63 1.69 5.36
N PRO A 225 25.55 1.14 4.13
CA PRO A 225 24.94 1.84 2.98
C PRO A 225 23.40 1.90 3.02
N GLY A 226 22.77 1.66 4.16
CA GLY A 226 21.33 1.69 4.36
C GLY A 226 20.64 2.99 3.89
N TRP A 227 21.39 4.08 3.80
CA TRP A 227 20.91 5.36 3.24
C TRP A 227 20.38 5.24 1.80
N LEU A 228 20.88 4.27 1.01
CA LEU A 228 20.40 4.04 -0.36
C LEU A 228 18.98 3.45 -0.40
N VAL A 229 18.62 2.63 0.58
CA VAL A 229 17.31 1.98 0.64
C VAL A 229 16.31 2.70 1.56
N GLN A 230 16.81 3.60 2.41
CA GLN A 230 15.99 4.34 3.36
C GLN A 230 14.79 5.07 2.72
N PRO A 231 14.92 5.77 1.57
CA PRO A 231 13.77 6.42 0.92
C PRO A 231 12.71 5.43 0.44
N ILE A 232 13.13 4.21 0.06
CA ILE A 232 12.21 3.16 -0.36
C ILE A 232 11.45 2.62 0.86
N ILE A 233 12.17 2.33 1.93
CA ILE A 233 11.58 1.72 3.12
C ILE A 233 10.69 2.72 3.88
N ARG A 234 11.11 3.99 4.05
CA ARG A 234 10.39 4.96 4.90
C ARG A 234 9.36 5.80 4.17
N ASP A 235 9.66 6.23 2.95
CA ASP A 235 8.84 7.25 2.26
C ASP A 235 7.81 6.65 1.32
N LEU A 236 8.12 5.53 0.64
CA LEU A 236 7.22 4.92 -0.33
C LEU A 236 5.86 4.49 0.24
N PRO A 237 5.71 4.00 1.48
CA PRO A 237 4.39 3.65 2.00
C PRO A 237 3.44 4.85 2.00
N LYS A 238 3.90 6.02 2.48
CA LYS A 238 3.13 7.26 2.46
C LYS A 238 2.80 7.71 1.04
N GLU A 239 3.82 7.76 0.18
CA GLU A 239 3.66 8.22 -1.21
C GLU A 239 2.71 7.32 -1.99
N SER A 240 2.80 6.00 -1.80
CA SER A 240 1.93 5.03 -2.46
C SER A 240 0.47 5.21 -2.05
N LEU A 241 0.20 5.42 -0.76
CA LEU A 241 -1.15 5.70 -0.26
C LEU A 241 -1.69 7.02 -0.82
N ALA A 242 -0.88 8.09 -0.78
CA ALA A 242 -1.27 9.40 -1.32
C ALA A 242 -1.57 9.32 -2.82
N ASN A 243 -0.76 8.59 -3.59
CA ASN A 243 -0.97 8.38 -5.02
C ASN A 243 -2.25 7.58 -5.29
N ALA A 244 -2.51 6.50 -4.54
CA ALA A 244 -3.72 5.70 -4.69
C ALA A 244 -4.97 6.56 -4.49
N LEU A 245 -5.04 7.34 -3.41
CA LEU A 245 -6.17 8.24 -3.13
C LEU A 245 -6.33 9.33 -4.21
N ARG A 246 -5.23 9.95 -4.63
CA ARG A 246 -5.23 11.00 -5.67
C ARG A 246 -5.72 10.46 -7.01
N LEU A 247 -5.22 9.30 -7.43
CA LEU A 247 -5.58 8.69 -8.71
C LEU A 247 -7.02 8.17 -8.71
N THR A 248 -7.50 7.60 -7.59
CA THR A 248 -8.91 7.23 -7.42
C THR A 248 -9.81 8.45 -7.57
N ARG A 249 -9.48 9.56 -6.89
CA ARG A 249 -10.24 10.81 -7.04
C ARG A 249 -10.24 11.30 -8.49
N ALA A 250 -9.08 11.32 -9.15
CA ALA A 250 -8.96 11.79 -10.53
C ALA A 250 -9.77 10.94 -11.52
N ALA A 251 -9.85 9.62 -11.31
CA ALA A 251 -10.64 8.72 -12.14
C ALA A 251 -12.16 8.89 -11.94
N LEU A 252 -12.59 9.22 -10.73
CA LEU A 252 -14.00 9.40 -10.38
C LEU A 252 -14.51 10.83 -10.61
N ALA A 253 -13.64 11.81 -10.75
CA ALA A 253 -14.01 13.21 -11.04
C ALA A 253 -14.40 13.46 -12.53
N LYS A 254 -14.25 12.45 -13.38
CA LYS A 254 -14.67 12.44 -14.79
C LYS A 254 -16.09 11.94 -14.89
#